data_05c223f6f1e8e7e7feffe31106b9a344
#
_entry.id   05c223f6f1e8e7e7feffe31106b9a344
#
_cell.length_a   1.000
_cell.length_b   1.000
_cell.length_c   1.000
_cell.angle_alpha   90.00
_cell.angle_beta   90.00
_cell.angle_gamma   90.00
#
_symmetry.space_group_name_H-M   'P 1'
#
loop_
_entity.id
_entity.type
_entity.pdbx_description
1 polymer ?
#
loop_
_entity_poly.entity_id
_entity_poly.type
_entity_poly.pdbx_seq_one_letter_code
_entity_poly.pdbx_strand_id
1 'polypeptide(L)'
;DLVTCDIVEIRKEKHSIEAEIEKILDADIDKEYDLDEKVDSILDEQEEEIEFHNADRRQLFWMTKKRLANDFGVILNNEDRFSDIAHQILDYLWDEDFIHYTCSDNQVKNVIFASIDQFMKGFEEADSNVYEKIKTYKRKLIPGTEDYDIIYHRLYEEELIKRGLI
;
A
#
# COMPACT_ATOMS: atom_id res chain seq x y z
N ASP A 1 -14.22 9.13 5.52
CA ASP A 1 -15.32 8.21 5.83
C ASP A 1 -15.60 8.16 7.33
N LEU A 2 -14.57 8.00 8.21
CA LEU A 2 -14.77 7.99 9.67
C LEU A 2 -15.45 9.27 10.18
N VAL A 3 -15.07 10.44 9.65
CA VAL A 3 -15.64 11.75 10.02
C VAL A 3 -17.07 11.96 9.55
N THR A 4 -17.51 11.23 8.54
CA THR A 4 -18.86 11.29 7.97
C THR A 4 -19.77 10.15 8.43
N CYS A 5 -19.24 9.29 9.30
CA CYS A 5 -19.92 8.10 9.79
C CYS A 5 -20.79 8.45 11.00
N ASP A 6 -22.08 8.13 10.94
CA ASP A 6 -23.04 8.44 12.01
C ASP A 6 -22.84 7.63 13.32
N ILE A 7 -21.95 6.63 13.28
CA ILE A 7 -21.68 5.77 14.46
C ILE A 7 -20.51 6.25 15.31
N VAL A 8 -19.77 7.29 14.89
CA VAL A 8 -18.60 7.81 15.57
C VAL A 8 -18.79 9.30 15.86
N GLU A 9 -18.57 9.71 17.09
CA GLU A 9 -18.50 11.12 17.51
C GLU A 9 -17.04 11.56 17.48
N ILE A 10 -16.76 12.61 16.75
CA ILE A 10 -15.43 13.23 16.65
C ILE A 10 -15.25 14.22 17.79
N ARG A 11 -14.20 14.06 18.60
CA ARG A 11 -13.91 14.89 19.79
C ARG A 11 -12.78 15.89 19.59
N LYS A 12 -11.90 15.65 18.59
CA LYS A 12 -10.78 16.54 18.26
C LYS A 12 -10.92 17.07 16.83
N GLU A 13 -10.09 18.05 16.49
CA GLU A 13 -10.11 18.64 15.15
C GLU A 13 -9.73 17.58 14.08
N LYS A 14 -10.42 17.64 12.94
CA LYS A 14 -10.21 16.72 11.82
C LYS A 14 -8.75 16.65 11.38
N HIS A 15 -8.08 17.80 11.29
CA HIS A 15 -6.67 17.85 10.89
C HIS A 15 -5.74 17.10 11.86
N SER A 16 -6.03 17.13 13.17
CA SER A 16 -5.25 16.36 14.15
C SER A 16 -5.44 14.86 13.97
N ILE A 17 -6.65 14.41 13.64
CA ILE A 17 -6.94 13.00 13.33
C ILE A 17 -6.18 12.56 12.07
N GLU A 18 -6.23 13.39 11.02
CA GLU A 18 -5.52 13.11 9.75
C GLU A 18 -4.02 12.98 9.98
N ALA A 19 -3.40 13.90 10.74
CA ALA A 19 -1.97 13.85 11.01
C ALA A 19 -1.52 12.59 11.81
N GLU A 20 -2.36 12.12 12.73
CA GLU A 20 -2.03 10.91 13.48
C GLU A 20 -2.23 9.62 12.65
N ILE A 21 -3.28 9.57 11.82
CA ILE A 21 -3.47 8.48 10.87
C ILE A 21 -2.30 8.41 9.87
N GLU A 22 -1.87 9.57 9.35
CA GLU A 22 -0.71 9.66 8.44
C GLU A 22 0.54 9.06 9.06
N LYS A 23 0.85 9.36 10.32
CA LYS A 23 2.00 8.77 11.03
C LYS A 23 1.94 7.25 11.15
N ILE A 24 0.74 6.69 11.37
CA ILE A 24 0.56 5.24 11.47
C ILE A 24 0.79 4.59 10.10
N LEU A 25 0.28 5.21 9.04
CA LEU A 25 0.46 4.73 7.66
C LEU A 25 1.93 4.84 7.23
N ASP A 26 2.58 5.96 7.50
CA ASP A 26 4.00 6.17 7.19
C ASP A 26 4.88 5.14 7.92
N ALA A 27 4.61 4.88 9.19
CA ALA A 27 5.36 3.88 9.96
C ALA A 27 5.22 2.45 9.40
N ASP A 28 4.08 2.12 8.79
CA ASP A 28 3.88 0.83 8.12
C ASP A 28 4.62 0.76 6.77
N ILE A 29 4.61 1.87 6.01
CA ILE A 29 5.36 2.00 4.75
C ILE A 29 6.87 1.92 5.01
N ASP A 30 7.36 2.61 6.04
CA ASP A 30 8.78 2.61 6.41
C ASP A 30 9.28 1.19 6.74
N LYS A 31 8.48 0.38 7.46
CA LYS A 31 8.85 -1.02 7.74
C LYS A 31 9.02 -1.85 6.45
N GLU A 32 8.13 -1.64 5.48
CA GLU A 32 8.23 -2.35 4.20
C GLU A 32 9.44 -1.87 3.40
N TYR A 33 9.71 -0.57 3.41
CA TYR A 33 10.89 0.00 2.77
C TYR A 33 12.18 -0.56 3.36
N ASP A 34 12.31 -0.57 4.69
CA ASP A 34 13.47 -1.14 5.39
C ASP A 34 13.67 -2.62 5.06
N LEU A 35 12.57 -3.37 4.96
CA LEU A 35 12.60 -4.78 4.54
C LEU A 35 13.13 -4.90 3.11
N ASP A 36 12.62 -4.11 2.18
CA ASP A 36 13.01 -4.17 0.77
C ASP A 36 14.48 -3.77 0.58
N GLU A 37 14.96 -2.71 1.26
CA GLU A 37 16.38 -2.33 1.28
C GLU A 37 17.26 -3.47 1.81
N LYS A 38 16.82 -4.15 2.89
CA LYS A 38 17.55 -5.28 3.43
C LYS A 38 17.61 -6.47 2.46
N VAL A 39 16.51 -6.74 1.78
CA VAL A 39 16.46 -7.81 0.77
C VAL A 39 17.40 -7.48 -0.40
N ASP A 40 17.36 -6.27 -0.92
CA ASP A 40 18.23 -5.84 -2.01
C ASP A 40 19.70 -5.91 -1.61
N SER A 41 20.06 -5.44 -0.40
CA SER A 41 21.42 -5.55 0.12
C SER A 41 21.92 -7.01 0.16
N ILE A 42 21.07 -7.96 0.57
CA ILE A 42 21.44 -9.39 0.59
C ILE A 42 21.66 -9.94 -0.82
N LEU A 43 20.82 -9.54 -1.78
CA LEU A 43 20.94 -10.00 -3.16
C LEU A 43 22.15 -9.38 -3.86
N ASP A 44 22.47 -8.12 -3.56
CA ASP A 44 23.67 -7.45 -4.09
C ASP A 44 24.96 -8.11 -3.60
N GLU A 45 25.00 -8.53 -2.34
CA GLU A 45 26.13 -9.29 -1.78
C GLU A 45 26.32 -10.66 -2.47
N GLN A 46 25.29 -11.19 -3.11
CA GLN A 46 25.27 -12.50 -3.77
C GLN A 46 25.18 -12.40 -5.31
N GLU A 47 25.36 -11.21 -5.87
CA GLU A 47 25.12 -10.95 -7.30
C GLU A 47 25.98 -11.86 -8.22
N GLU A 48 27.25 -12.09 -7.89
CA GLU A 48 28.12 -12.99 -8.67
C GLU A 48 27.61 -14.44 -8.69
N GLU A 49 27.06 -14.93 -7.57
CA GLU A 49 26.49 -16.29 -7.48
C GLU A 49 25.17 -16.37 -8.24
N ILE A 50 24.34 -15.33 -8.15
CA ILE A 50 23.06 -15.22 -8.85
C ILE A 50 23.28 -15.27 -10.37
N GLU A 51 24.26 -14.50 -10.88
CA GLU A 51 24.64 -14.49 -12.28
C GLU A 51 25.24 -15.83 -12.72
N PHE A 52 26.16 -16.40 -11.93
CA PHE A 52 26.79 -17.69 -12.23
C PHE A 52 25.78 -18.81 -12.38
N HIS A 53 24.75 -18.85 -11.54
CA HIS A 53 23.69 -19.86 -11.58
C HIS A 53 22.53 -19.47 -12.52
N ASN A 54 22.59 -18.31 -13.16
CA ASN A 54 21.51 -17.76 -13.98
C ASN A 54 20.15 -17.79 -13.27
N ALA A 55 20.17 -17.45 -11.96
CA ALA A 55 18.99 -17.47 -11.12
C ALA A 55 18.14 -16.20 -11.34
N ASP A 56 16.83 -16.31 -11.23
CA ASP A 56 15.92 -15.19 -11.35
C ASP A 56 15.97 -14.32 -10.07
N ARG A 57 16.65 -13.16 -10.18
CA ARG A 57 16.77 -12.17 -9.08
C ARG A 57 15.42 -11.76 -8.53
N ARG A 58 14.40 -11.60 -9.37
CA ARG A 58 13.06 -11.22 -8.92
C ARG A 58 12.41 -12.31 -8.06
N GLN A 59 12.58 -13.57 -8.44
CA GLN A 59 12.10 -14.70 -7.65
C GLN A 59 12.82 -14.78 -6.31
N LEU A 60 14.15 -14.59 -6.31
CA LEU A 60 14.94 -14.57 -5.08
C LEU A 60 14.54 -13.42 -4.16
N PHE A 61 14.26 -12.24 -4.70
CA PHE A 61 13.77 -11.09 -3.94
C PHE A 61 12.49 -11.46 -3.16
N TRP A 62 11.49 -11.99 -3.85
CA TRP A 62 10.23 -12.37 -3.21
C TRP A 62 10.38 -13.49 -2.17
N MET A 63 11.24 -14.45 -2.43
CA MET A 63 11.52 -15.54 -1.47
C MET A 63 12.21 -15.00 -0.21
N THR A 64 13.17 -14.12 -0.38
CA THR A 64 13.91 -13.49 0.72
C THR A 64 13.02 -12.53 1.50
N LYS A 65 12.25 -11.67 0.82
CA LYS A 65 11.25 -10.78 1.43
C LYS A 65 10.27 -11.56 2.30
N LYS A 66 9.71 -12.65 1.77
CA LYS A 66 8.78 -13.50 2.53
C LYS A 66 9.41 -14.13 3.78
N ARG A 67 10.69 -14.47 3.72
CA ARG A 67 11.40 -15.06 4.85
C ARG A 67 11.69 -14.04 5.97
N LEU A 68 11.99 -12.80 5.59
CA LEU A 68 12.37 -11.74 6.53
C LEU A 68 11.19 -10.89 7.01
N ALA A 69 10.03 -10.97 6.37
CA ALA A 69 8.88 -10.10 6.65
C ALA A 69 8.51 -10.06 8.15
N ASN A 70 8.49 -11.20 8.82
CA ASN A 70 8.15 -11.27 10.25
C ASN A 70 9.20 -10.55 11.13
N ASP A 71 10.47 -10.58 10.76
CA ASP A 71 11.55 -9.95 11.53
C ASP A 71 11.45 -8.42 11.46
N PHE A 72 10.89 -7.90 10.38
CA PHE A 72 10.61 -6.48 10.17
C PHE A 72 9.19 -6.05 10.58
N GLY A 73 8.36 -6.99 11.04
CA GLY A 73 6.96 -6.73 11.39
C GLY A 73 6.10 -6.35 10.19
N VAL A 74 6.44 -6.83 8.99
CA VAL A 74 5.73 -6.58 7.74
C VAL A 74 4.72 -7.68 7.46
N ILE A 75 3.47 -7.31 7.25
CA ILE A 75 2.40 -8.21 6.85
C ILE A 75 2.27 -8.16 5.33
N LEU A 76 2.59 -9.26 4.64
CA LEU A 76 2.63 -9.31 3.18
C LEU A 76 1.25 -9.49 2.52
N ASN A 77 0.28 -10.01 3.27
CA ASN A 77 -1.09 -10.13 2.78
C ASN A 77 -1.82 -8.80 2.97
N ASN A 78 -2.33 -8.20 1.90
CA ASN A 78 -2.96 -6.88 1.95
C ASN A 78 -4.19 -6.83 2.86
N GLU A 79 -5.03 -7.87 2.85
CA GLU A 79 -6.24 -7.91 3.69
C GLU A 79 -5.88 -7.95 5.18
N ASP A 80 -4.92 -8.80 5.56
CA ASP A 80 -4.43 -8.88 6.94
C ASP A 80 -3.73 -7.58 7.35
N ARG A 81 -2.91 -6.99 6.45
CA ARG A 81 -2.20 -5.72 6.68
C ARG A 81 -3.17 -4.56 6.90
N PHE A 82 -4.18 -4.40 6.05
CA PHE A 82 -5.17 -3.34 6.20
C PHE A 82 -6.04 -3.53 7.44
N SER A 83 -6.31 -4.78 7.81
CA SER A 83 -7.01 -5.11 9.06
C SER A 83 -6.18 -4.73 10.29
N ASP A 84 -4.87 -4.97 10.26
CA ASP A 84 -3.95 -4.62 11.34
C ASP A 84 -3.79 -3.09 11.46
N ILE A 85 -3.59 -2.39 10.35
CA ILE A 85 -3.54 -0.92 10.30
C ILE A 85 -4.85 -0.31 10.83
N ALA A 86 -6.00 -0.86 10.43
CA ALA A 86 -7.29 -0.38 10.90
C ALA A 86 -7.47 -0.56 12.42
N HIS A 87 -6.92 -1.63 13.01
CA HIS A 87 -6.87 -1.81 14.46
C HIS A 87 -5.96 -0.76 15.13
N GLN A 88 -4.74 -0.58 14.64
CA GLN A 88 -3.80 0.40 15.19
C GLN A 88 -4.39 1.82 15.18
N ILE A 89 -5.05 2.21 14.08
CA ILE A 89 -5.72 3.50 13.97
C ILE A 89 -6.86 3.60 14.99
N LEU A 90 -7.72 2.59 15.09
CA LEU A 90 -8.85 2.59 16.02
C LEU A 90 -8.37 2.69 17.46
N ASP A 91 -7.43 1.85 17.87
CA ASP A 91 -6.89 1.80 19.23
C ASP A 91 -6.28 3.15 19.61
N TYR A 92 -5.46 3.73 18.73
CA TYR A 92 -4.85 5.04 18.97
C TYR A 92 -5.89 6.15 19.12
N LEU A 93 -6.85 6.24 18.19
CA LEU A 93 -7.86 7.28 18.22
C LEU A 93 -8.79 7.18 19.43
N TRP A 94 -9.03 5.96 19.91
CA TRP A 94 -9.82 5.71 21.12
C TRP A 94 -9.04 6.07 22.39
N ASP A 95 -7.84 5.55 22.55
CA ASP A 95 -7.01 5.72 23.75
C ASP A 95 -6.63 7.19 23.99
N GLU A 96 -6.42 7.95 22.91
CA GLU A 96 -6.09 9.37 22.96
C GLU A 96 -7.33 10.30 22.94
N ASP A 97 -8.54 9.75 23.10
CA ASP A 97 -9.83 10.46 23.14
C ASP A 97 -10.08 11.38 21.90
N PHE A 98 -9.67 10.90 20.72
CA PHE A 98 -9.96 11.56 19.44
C PHE A 98 -11.38 11.29 18.97
N ILE A 99 -11.88 10.09 19.27
CA ILE A 99 -13.20 9.61 18.88
C ILE A 99 -13.94 8.97 20.05
N HIS A 100 -15.25 8.99 19.98
CA HIS A 100 -16.11 8.23 20.86
C HIS A 100 -17.18 7.50 20.07
N TYR A 101 -17.52 6.30 20.48
CA TYR A 101 -18.59 5.50 19.87
C TYR A 101 -19.24 4.57 20.91
N THR A 102 -20.46 4.14 20.63
CA THR A 102 -21.24 3.24 21.49
C THR A 102 -21.55 1.89 20.82
N CYS A 103 -21.14 1.76 19.57
CA CYS A 103 -21.22 0.51 18.81
C CYS A 103 -20.03 -0.42 19.13
N SER A 104 -19.92 -1.56 18.46
CA SER A 104 -18.78 -2.46 18.66
C SER A 104 -17.53 -1.94 17.91
N ASP A 105 -16.34 -2.20 18.49
CA ASP A 105 -15.04 -1.87 17.88
C ASP A 105 -14.93 -2.39 16.45
N ASN A 106 -15.43 -3.60 16.19
CA ASN A 106 -15.45 -4.18 14.84
C ASN A 106 -16.26 -3.36 13.84
N GLN A 107 -17.31 -2.66 14.26
CA GLN A 107 -18.08 -1.81 13.34
C GLN A 107 -17.27 -0.59 12.95
N VAL A 108 -16.59 0.06 13.89
CA VAL A 108 -15.72 1.22 13.61
C VAL A 108 -14.48 0.80 12.81
N LYS A 109 -13.84 -0.30 13.23
CA LYS A 109 -12.70 -0.88 12.47
C LYS A 109 -13.07 -1.16 11.02
N ASN A 110 -14.23 -1.72 10.75
CA ASN A 110 -14.66 -2.01 9.38
C ASN A 110 -14.84 -0.76 8.53
N VAL A 111 -15.23 0.38 9.13
CA VAL A 111 -15.27 1.67 8.40
C VAL A 111 -13.87 2.10 8.00
N ILE A 112 -12.90 2.00 8.91
CA ILE A 112 -11.49 2.34 8.63
C ILE A 112 -10.92 1.39 7.57
N PHE A 113 -11.08 0.09 7.77
CA PHE A 113 -10.64 -0.94 6.82
C PHE A 113 -11.21 -0.71 5.41
N ALA A 114 -12.53 -0.51 5.32
CA ALA A 114 -13.19 -0.28 4.03
C ALA A 114 -12.67 0.98 3.32
N SER A 115 -12.33 2.03 4.07
CA SER A 115 -11.75 3.25 3.51
C SER A 115 -10.36 3.00 2.91
N ILE A 116 -9.50 2.24 3.61
CA ILE A 116 -8.17 1.86 3.14
C ILE A 116 -8.30 0.95 1.90
N ASP A 117 -9.10 -0.09 1.98
CA ASP A 117 -9.31 -1.06 0.92
C ASP A 117 -9.86 -0.40 -0.36
N GLN A 118 -10.84 0.51 -0.21
CA GLN A 118 -11.40 1.24 -1.34
C GLN A 118 -10.39 2.18 -2.00
N PHE A 119 -9.56 2.84 -1.19
CA PHE A 119 -8.48 3.70 -1.69
C PHE A 119 -7.46 2.88 -2.48
N MET A 120 -7.00 1.77 -1.93
CA MET A 120 -6.04 0.88 -2.60
C MET A 120 -6.59 0.25 -3.87
N LYS A 121 -7.85 -0.16 -3.88
CA LYS A 121 -8.53 -0.64 -5.11
C LYS A 121 -8.56 0.41 -6.21
N GLY A 122 -8.61 1.68 -5.87
CA GLY A 122 -8.50 2.77 -6.84
C GLY A 122 -7.20 2.72 -7.66
N PHE A 123 -6.08 2.39 -7.03
CA PHE A 123 -4.78 2.23 -7.71
C PHE A 123 -4.73 0.97 -8.57
N GLU A 124 -5.24 -0.17 -8.07
CA GLU A 124 -5.31 -1.42 -8.83
C GLU A 124 -6.17 -1.28 -10.10
N GLU A 125 -7.30 -0.58 -9.98
CA GLU A 125 -8.15 -0.29 -11.12
C GLU A 125 -7.51 0.70 -12.10
N ALA A 126 -6.75 1.68 -11.60
CA ALA A 126 -5.99 2.60 -12.46
C ALA A 126 -4.95 1.82 -13.28
N ASP A 127 -4.18 0.93 -12.64
CA ASP A 127 -3.22 0.05 -13.31
C ASP A 127 -3.89 -0.82 -14.38
N SER A 128 -4.97 -1.50 -14.03
CA SER A 128 -5.75 -2.33 -14.95
C SER A 128 -6.24 -1.55 -16.17
N ASN A 129 -6.75 -0.34 -15.97
CA ASN A 129 -7.21 0.52 -17.05
C ASN A 129 -6.08 0.98 -17.97
N VAL A 130 -4.91 1.29 -17.40
CA VAL A 130 -3.72 1.65 -18.18
C VAL A 130 -3.25 0.46 -19.02
N TYR A 131 -3.21 -0.73 -18.43
CA TYR A 131 -2.85 -1.95 -19.14
C TYR A 131 -3.78 -2.22 -20.33
N GLU A 132 -5.11 -2.09 -20.14
CA GLU A 132 -6.07 -2.24 -21.23
C GLU A 132 -5.93 -1.14 -22.30
N LYS A 133 -5.67 0.10 -21.91
CA LYS A 133 -5.39 1.19 -22.87
C LYS A 133 -4.15 0.90 -23.72
N ILE A 134 -3.06 0.44 -23.10
CA ILE A 134 -1.82 0.10 -23.80
C ILE A 134 -2.04 -0.98 -24.84
N LYS A 135 -2.88 -1.99 -24.57
CA LYS A 135 -3.23 -3.04 -25.54
C LYS A 135 -3.91 -2.50 -26.81
N THR A 136 -4.57 -1.36 -26.73
CA THR A 136 -5.26 -0.74 -27.87
C THR A 136 -4.33 0.09 -28.76
N TYR A 137 -3.07 0.30 -28.36
CA TYR A 137 -2.13 1.05 -29.16
C TYR A 137 -1.80 0.33 -30.48
N LYS A 138 -1.79 1.07 -31.60
CA LYS A 138 -1.45 0.53 -32.91
C LYS A 138 -0.04 -0.03 -32.99
N ARG A 139 0.90 0.59 -32.25
CA ARG A 139 2.28 0.10 -32.08
C ARG A 139 2.29 -0.89 -30.93
N LYS A 140 2.86 -2.08 -31.17
CA LYS A 140 3.06 -3.06 -30.11
C LYS A 140 4.11 -2.53 -29.10
N LEU A 141 3.66 -2.19 -27.92
CA LEU A 141 4.51 -1.83 -26.80
C LEU A 141 4.89 -3.09 -26.03
N ILE A 142 6.17 -3.28 -25.77
CA ILE A 142 6.70 -4.48 -25.10
C ILE A 142 7.04 -4.10 -23.65
N PRO A 143 6.42 -4.73 -22.64
CA PRO A 143 6.77 -4.49 -21.24
C PRO A 143 8.27 -4.63 -20.97
N GLY A 144 8.82 -3.73 -20.15
CA GLY A 144 10.25 -3.69 -19.84
C GLY A 144 11.10 -2.95 -20.89
N THR A 145 10.51 -2.25 -21.86
CA THR A 145 11.19 -1.33 -22.74
C THR A 145 10.95 0.12 -22.33
N GLU A 146 11.91 1.00 -22.55
CA GLU A 146 11.81 2.44 -22.25
C GLU A 146 10.55 3.08 -22.85
N ASP A 147 10.21 2.75 -24.09
CA ASP A 147 8.99 3.22 -24.76
C ASP A 147 7.72 2.80 -24.02
N TYR A 148 7.68 1.57 -23.50
CA TYR A 148 6.56 1.07 -22.70
C TYR A 148 6.47 1.83 -21.39
N ASP A 149 7.58 1.97 -20.67
CA ASP A 149 7.61 2.57 -19.34
C ASP A 149 7.21 4.05 -19.38
N ILE A 150 7.69 4.81 -20.36
CA ILE A 150 7.31 6.23 -20.55
C ILE A 150 5.80 6.36 -20.79
N ILE A 151 5.23 5.51 -21.66
CA ILE A 151 3.80 5.57 -21.97
C ILE A 151 2.97 5.11 -20.79
N TYR A 152 3.40 4.04 -20.12
CA TYR A 152 2.73 3.51 -18.93
C TYR A 152 2.65 4.57 -17.82
N HIS A 153 3.77 5.17 -17.43
CA HIS A 153 3.80 6.18 -16.36
C HIS A 153 2.90 7.38 -16.67
N ARG A 154 2.94 7.89 -17.89
CA ARG A 154 2.05 9.00 -18.29
C ARG A 154 0.57 8.63 -18.19
N LEU A 155 0.19 7.47 -18.71
CA LEU A 155 -1.21 7.02 -18.67
C LEU A 155 -1.68 6.72 -17.25
N TYR A 156 -0.77 6.22 -16.41
CA TYR A 156 -1.05 5.92 -15.02
C TYR A 156 -1.28 7.21 -14.23
N GLU A 157 -0.42 8.20 -14.40
CA GLU A 157 -0.60 9.52 -13.79
C GLU A 157 -1.92 10.18 -14.24
N GLU A 158 -2.24 10.16 -15.55
CA GLU A 158 -3.52 10.64 -16.08
C GLU A 158 -4.72 9.93 -15.45
N GLU A 159 -4.64 8.62 -15.22
CA GLU A 159 -5.72 7.83 -14.62
C GLU A 159 -5.86 8.10 -13.12
N LEU A 160 -4.75 8.30 -12.39
CA LEU A 160 -4.78 8.67 -10.98
C LEU A 160 -5.40 10.06 -10.77
N ILE A 161 -5.01 11.07 -11.58
CA ILE A 161 -5.59 12.42 -11.54
C ILE A 161 -7.10 12.36 -11.81
N LYS A 162 -7.53 11.61 -12.84
CA LYS A 162 -8.93 11.44 -13.19
C LYS A 162 -9.77 10.85 -12.06
N ARG A 163 -9.17 10.01 -11.24
CA ARG A 163 -9.80 9.37 -10.08
C ARG A 163 -9.68 10.19 -8.79
N GLY A 164 -8.90 11.28 -8.81
CA GLY A 164 -8.64 12.11 -7.63
C GLY A 164 -7.79 11.40 -6.57
N LEU A 165 -6.90 10.50 -7.01
CA LEU A 165 -5.98 9.76 -6.13
C LEU A 165 -4.65 10.52 -5.91
N ILE A 166 -4.37 11.47 -6.80
CA ILE A 166 -3.25 12.44 -6.71
C ILE A 166 -3.71 13.79 -7.23
#